data_924995f9786eedaac153169b699764c3
#
_entry.id   924995f9786eedaac153169b699764c3
#
_cell.length_a   1.000
_cell.length_b   1.000
_cell.length_c   1.000
_cell.angle_alpha   90.00
_cell.angle_beta   90.00
_cell.angle_gamma   90.00
#
_symmetry.space_group_name_H-M   'P 1'
#
loop_
_entity.id
_entity.type
_entity.pdbx_description
1 polymer ?
#
loop_
_entity_poly.entity_id
_entity_poly.type
_entity_poly.pdbx_seq_one_letter_code
_entity_poly.pdbx_strand_id
1 'polypeptide(L)'
;MVASQPERDLTSTLHLGLRQVVETSPDLSKNLELLSDDDRKTLALLGPKTAMLIVHRGPSKGSRFLIGADGVTIGRSIESEVFLDDVTVSRHHAHISLKDSIFIVQDAGSLNGTYVNNASVKESSLATGDEIQIGKFHMLYFGGK
;
A
#
# COMPACT_ATOMS: atom_id res chain seq x y z
N MET A 1 -31.08 -0.80 -3.53
CA MET A 1 -31.37 -0.99 -3.82
C MET A 1 -31.56 -0.65 -3.94
N VAL A 2 -30.71 -0.35 -3.83
CA VAL A 2 -30.79 -0.25 -4.06
C VAL A 2 -30.72 0.23 -4.15
N ALA A 3 -30.39 0.59 -4.04
CA ALA A 3 -30.42 0.76 -4.25
C ALA A 3 -30.32 1.26 -4.38
N SER A 4 -29.93 1.43 -4.27
CA SER A 4 -29.97 1.55 -4.49
C SER A 4 -29.77 1.93 -4.61
N GLN A 5 -29.14 2.12 -4.44
CA GLN A 5 -29.12 2.05 -4.57
C GLN A 5 -29.00 2.46 -4.55
N PRO A 6 -28.54 2.73 -4.30
CA PRO A 6 -28.43 2.74 -4.25
C PRO A 6 -28.09 3.08 -4.19
N GLU A 7 -27.38 3.22 -3.88
CA GLU A 7 -27.30 3.07 -3.81
C GLU A 7 -26.97 3.26 -3.76
N ARG A 8 -26.43 3.53 -3.50
CA ARG A 8 -26.34 3.24 -3.48
C ARG A 8 -26.40 3.45 -3.14
N ASP A 9 -25.63 3.57 -2.72
CA ASP A 9 -25.81 3.30 -2.49
C ASP A 9 -25.52 3.33 -2.23
N LEU A 10 -24.92 3.33 -1.83
CA LEU A 10 -24.92 2.84 -1.66
C LEU A 10 -24.82 3.15 -1.30
N THR A 11 -24.21 3.19 -0.89
CA THR A 11 -24.36 2.96 -0.71
C THR A 11 -24.27 2.95 -0.46
N SER A 12 -23.80 2.99 -0.12
CA SER A 12 -24.01 2.50 -0.07
C SER A 12 -23.84 2.34 0.03
N THR A 13 -23.38 2.26 0.30
CA THR A 13 -23.44 1.59 0.25
C THR A 13 -23.31 1.53 0.33
N LEU A 14 -22.87 1.57 0.62
CA LEU A 14 -23.05 1.01 0.53
C LEU A 14 -23.15 1.07 0.61
N HIS A 15 -22.81 1.17 0.84
CA HIS A 15 -23.18 0.65 0.67
C HIS A 15 -23.20 0.42 0.84
N LEU A 16 -22.88 0.34 1.13
CA LEU A 16 -23.03 -0.26 1.08
C LEU A 16 -22.93 -0.45 1.11
N GLY A 17 -22.66 -0.35 1.24
CA GLY A 17 -22.62 -0.84 1.08
C GLY A 17 -22.22 -0.91 0.97
N LEU A 18 -21.99 -1.27 1.20
CA LEU A 18 -21.68 -1.51 0.91
C LEU A 18 -21.33 -1.39 0.74
N ARG A 19 -21.03 -1.45 1.21
CA ARG A 19 -20.58 -1.60 0.75
C ARG A 19 -20.22 -2.31 0.44
N GLN A 20 -20.36 -2.57 0.18
CA GLN A 20 -19.93 -3.56 -0.64
C GLN A 20 -18.55 -4.03 -0.31
N VAL A 21 -18.17 -5.30 -0.43
CA VAL A 21 -16.77 -5.58 -0.18
C VAL A 21 -15.91 -4.68 -1.02
N VAL A 22 -15.09 -3.93 -0.38
CA VAL A 22 -14.25 -2.99 -1.07
C VAL A 22 -12.82 -3.31 -0.76
N GLU A 23 -12.07 -3.68 -1.78
CA GLU A 23 -10.67 -4.03 -1.64
C GLU A 23 -9.77 -2.81 -1.69
N THR A 24 -10.33 -1.61 -1.89
CA THR A 24 -9.56 -0.38 -2.00
C THR A 24 -9.79 0.51 -0.81
N SER A 25 -8.82 1.36 -0.50
CA SER A 25 -8.96 2.33 0.57
C SER A 25 -9.98 3.41 0.19
N PRO A 26 -10.59 4.08 1.19
CA PRO A 26 -11.55 5.15 0.92
C PRO A 26 -10.96 6.32 0.13
N ASP A 27 -9.65 6.52 0.19
CA ASP A 27 -8.98 7.64 -0.45
C ASP A 27 -8.36 7.29 -1.79
N LEU A 28 -8.76 6.18 -2.40
CA LEU A 28 -8.13 5.70 -3.62
C LEU A 28 -8.13 6.74 -4.73
N SER A 29 -9.27 7.38 -5.00
CA SER A 29 -9.37 8.37 -6.08
C SER A 29 -8.41 9.53 -5.84
N LYS A 30 -8.34 10.01 -4.61
CA LYS A 30 -7.44 11.10 -4.24
C LYS A 30 -5.98 10.67 -4.40
N ASN A 31 -5.67 9.45 -3.97
CA ASN A 31 -4.31 8.94 -4.06
C ASN A 31 -3.89 8.76 -5.52
N LEU A 32 -4.80 8.33 -6.38
CA LEU A 32 -4.49 8.17 -7.79
C LEU A 32 -4.16 9.51 -8.46
N GLU A 33 -4.74 10.60 -7.97
CA GLU A 33 -4.44 11.93 -8.50
C GLU A 33 -3.01 12.38 -8.18
N LEU A 34 -2.40 11.78 -7.18
CA LEU A 34 -1.02 12.10 -6.79
C LEU A 34 0.01 11.44 -7.70
N LEU A 35 -0.41 10.55 -8.58
CA LEU A 35 0.48 9.78 -9.41
C LEU A 35 0.75 10.46 -10.75
N SER A 36 1.96 10.28 -11.26
CA SER A 36 2.29 10.73 -12.61
C SER A 36 1.62 9.83 -13.64
N ASP A 37 1.59 10.28 -14.90
CA ASP A 37 1.06 9.45 -15.98
C ASP A 37 1.89 8.18 -16.16
N ASP A 38 3.21 8.25 -15.97
CA ASP A 38 4.07 7.07 -16.04
C ASP A 38 3.72 6.06 -14.94
N ASP A 39 3.46 6.55 -13.74
CA ASP A 39 3.04 5.67 -12.64
C ASP A 39 1.75 4.95 -12.98
N ARG A 40 0.78 5.67 -13.53
CA ARG A 40 -0.51 5.08 -13.91
C ARG A 40 -0.35 4.02 -14.99
N LYS A 41 0.52 4.28 -15.96
CA LYS A 41 0.79 3.31 -17.03
C LYS A 41 1.43 2.05 -16.46
N THR A 42 2.39 2.23 -15.56
CA THR A 42 3.07 1.10 -14.92
C THR A 42 2.07 0.27 -14.10
N LEU A 43 1.17 0.94 -13.38
CA LEU A 43 0.16 0.23 -12.60
C LEU A 43 -0.75 -0.61 -13.48
N ALA A 44 -1.09 -0.12 -14.67
CA ALA A 44 -1.95 -0.84 -15.59
C ALA A 44 -1.30 -2.12 -16.11
N LEU A 45 0.02 -2.21 -16.03
CA LEU A 45 0.77 -3.37 -16.52
C LEU A 45 1.04 -4.42 -15.43
N LEU A 46 0.69 -4.13 -14.18
CA LEU A 46 0.92 -5.08 -13.09
C LEU A 46 0.05 -6.32 -13.27
N GLY A 47 0.68 -7.47 -13.20
CA GLY A 47 -0.03 -8.74 -13.26
C GLY A 47 -0.53 -9.20 -11.90
N PRO A 48 -1.24 -10.34 -11.86
CA PRO A 48 -1.65 -10.92 -10.59
C PRO A 48 -0.42 -11.30 -9.76
N LYS A 49 -0.58 -11.30 -8.44
CA LYS A 49 0.47 -11.64 -7.49
C LYS A 49 1.68 -10.71 -7.58
N THR A 50 1.44 -9.49 -8.07
CA THR A 50 2.45 -8.42 -8.05
C THR A 50 1.82 -7.18 -7.46
N ALA A 51 2.67 -6.27 -6.99
CA ALA A 51 2.21 -5.02 -6.42
C ALA A 51 3.30 -3.98 -6.59
N MET A 52 2.97 -2.73 -6.28
CA MET A 52 3.94 -1.65 -6.38
C MET A 52 3.75 -0.69 -5.22
N LEU A 53 4.87 -0.20 -4.68
CA LEU A 53 4.89 0.88 -3.71
C LEU A 53 5.43 2.12 -4.41
N ILE A 54 4.80 3.26 -4.17
CA ILE A 54 5.24 4.54 -4.73
C ILE A 54 5.40 5.52 -3.58
N VAL A 55 6.58 6.08 -3.43
CA VAL A 55 6.82 7.10 -2.42
C VAL A 55 6.17 8.40 -2.89
N HIS A 56 5.10 8.82 -2.20
CA HIS A 56 4.40 10.04 -2.58
C HIS A 56 4.72 11.20 -1.64
N ARG A 57 5.38 10.94 -0.52
CA ARG A 57 5.75 11.98 0.42
C ARG A 57 6.98 11.53 1.21
N GLY A 58 7.90 12.48 1.46
CA GLY A 58 9.12 12.21 2.20
C GLY A 58 10.33 12.14 1.29
N PRO A 59 11.46 11.64 1.83
CA PRO A 59 12.67 11.49 1.01
C PRO A 59 12.42 10.56 -0.16
N SER A 60 13.13 10.77 -1.24
CA SER A 60 13.02 9.94 -2.46
C SER A 60 11.62 9.93 -3.08
N LYS A 61 10.85 11.01 -2.90
CA LYS A 61 9.52 11.14 -3.50
C LYS A 61 9.59 10.80 -4.98
N GLY A 62 8.67 9.97 -5.43
CA GLY A 62 8.61 9.50 -6.81
C GLY A 62 9.23 8.14 -7.03
N SER A 63 9.98 7.62 -6.06
CA SER A 63 10.56 6.28 -6.17
C SER A 63 9.48 5.22 -6.18
N ARG A 64 9.72 4.17 -6.98
CA ARG A 64 8.79 3.05 -7.13
C ARG A 64 9.50 1.76 -6.80
N PHE A 65 8.82 0.87 -6.11
CA PHE A 65 9.35 -0.45 -5.76
C PHE A 65 8.35 -1.51 -6.19
N LEU A 66 8.81 -2.43 -7.02
CA LEU A 66 7.97 -3.52 -7.49
C LEU A 66 8.03 -4.67 -6.49
N ILE A 67 6.87 -5.24 -6.18
CA ILE A 67 6.77 -6.36 -5.25
C ILE A 67 6.28 -7.58 -6.01
N GLY A 68 7.12 -8.61 -6.05
CA GLY A 68 6.75 -9.87 -6.67
C GLY A 68 6.14 -10.85 -5.67
N ALA A 69 5.82 -12.05 -6.13
CA ALA A 69 5.20 -13.07 -5.29
C ALA A 69 6.08 -13.51 -4.12
N ASP A 70 7.39 -13.32 -4.22
CA ASP A 70 8.31 -13.65 -3.13
C ASP A 70 8.33 -12.62 -2.01
N GLY A 71 7.65 -11.50 -2.21
CA GLY A 71 7.62 -10.43 -1.23
C GLY A 71 8.88 -9.58 -1.26
N VAL A 72 8.98 -8.65 -0.31
CA VAL A 72 10.14 -7.77 -0.18
C VAL A 72 10.42 -7.50 1.28
N THR A 73 11.69 -7.20 1.58
CA THR A 73 12.09 -6.67 2.88
C THR A 73 12.27 -5.15 2.74
N ILE A 74 11.96 -4.44 3.82
CA ILE A 74 12.02 -2.99 3.84
C ILE A 74 12.91 -2.56 5.01
N GLY A 75 13.87 -1.71 4.75
CA GLY A 75 14.71 -1.23 5.82
C GLY A 75 15.87 -0.39 5.37
N ARG A 76 16.69 0.00 6.35
CA ARG A 76 17.88 0.80 6.10
C ARG A 76 19.10 -0.08 5.76
N SER A 77 18.98 -1.38 5.91
CA SER A 77 20.04 -2.29 5.49
C SER A 77 20.17 -2.30 3.97
N ILE A 78 21.39 -2.26 3.48
CA ILE A 78 21.64 -2.27 2.04
C ILE A 78 21.13 -3.56 1.39
N GLU A 79 20.88 -4.59 2.18
CA GLU A 79 20.35 -5.86 1.67
C GLU A 79 18.83 -5.84 1.48
N SER A 80 18.16 -4.79 1.95
CA SER A 80 16.71 -4.68 1.80
C SER A 80 16.35 -4.40 0.35
N GLU A 81 15.34 -5.11 -0.18
CA GLU A 81 14.85 -4.85 -1.53
C GLU A 81 14.22 -3.46 -1.63
N VAL A 82 13.51 -3.05 -0.58
CA VAL A 82 13.04 -1.68 -0.48
C VAL A 82 13.99 -0.98 0.47
N PHE A 83 15.06 -0.43 -0.10
CA PHE A 83 16.11 0.20 0.67
C PHE A 83 15.74 1.66 0.93
N LEU A 84 15.55 1.99 2.22
CA LEU A 84 15.20 3.34 2.66
C LEU A 84 16.33 3.87 3.53
N ASP A 85 17.21 4.66 2.95
CA ASP A 85 18.42 5.14 3.61
C ASP A 85 18.11 6.41 4.42
N ASP A 86 17.54 6.21 5.60
CA ASP A 86 17.21 7.32 6.49
C ASP A 86 17.27 6.85 7.94
N VAL A 87 17.69 7.75 8.83
CA VAL A 87 17.86 7.42 10.26
C VAL A 87 16.54 7.08 10.95
N THR A 88 15.39 7.47 10.37
CA THR A 88 14.09 7.15 10.95
C THR A 88 13.65 5.73 10.61
N VAL A 89 14.39 5.02 9.78
CA VAL A 89 14.08 3.66 9.35
C VAL A 89 15.02 2.68 10.03
N SER A 90 14.47 1.63 10.63
CA SER A 90 15.27 0.58 11.24
C SER A 90 15.94 -0.25 10.14
N ARG A 91 17.07 -0.89 10.48
CA ARG A 91 17.81 -1.69 9.49
C ARG A 91 16.93 -2.79 8.90
N HIS A 92 16.18 -3.48 9.74
CA HIS A 92 15.17 -4.45 9.34
C HIS A 92 13.84 -3.93 9.89
N HIS A 93 13.14 -3.13 9.07
CA HIS A 93 11.99 -2.39 9.56
C HIS A 93 10.68 -3.15 9.39
N ALA A 94 10.46 -3.68 8.20
CA ALA A 94 9.23 -4.38 7.89
C ALA A 94 9.46 -5.31 6.71
N HIS A 95 8.48 -6.16 6.44
CA HIS A 95 8.49 -6.94 5.20
C HIS A 95 7.07 -7.10 4.70
N ILE A 96 6.95 -7.29 3.40
CA ILE A 96 5.67 -7.54 2.74
C ILE A 96 5.75 -8.91 2.10
N SER A 97 4.76 -9.75 2.39
CA SER A 97 4.71 -11.10 1.83
C SER A 97 3.34 -11.35 1.22
N LEU A 98 3.30 -12.28 0.27
CA LEU A 98 2.06 -12.68 -0.37
C LEU A 98 1.54 -13.95 0.32
N LYS A 99 0.27 -13.90 0.76
CA LYS A 99 -0.35 -15.03 1.42
C LYS A 99 -1.78 -15.13 0.89
N ASP A 100 -2.11 -16.25 0.26
CA ASP A 100 -3.45 -16.49 -0.29
C ASP A 100 -3.90 -15.34 -1.20
N SER A 101 -3.01 -14.90 -2.07
CA SER A 101 -3.25 -13.84 -3.05
C SER A 101 -3.43 -12.44 -2.44
N ILE A 102 -3.13 -12.29 -1.15
CA ILE A 102 -3.20 -11.01 -0.46
C ILE A 102 -1.81 -10.65 0.04
N PHE A 103 -1.36 -9.44 -0.24
CA PHE A 103 -0.11 -8.96 0.32
C PHE A 103 -0.33 -8.47 1.75
N ILE A 104 0.58 -8.84 2.63
CA ILE A 104 0.52 -8.51 4.05
C ILE A 104 1.83 -7.84 4.44
N VAL A 105 1.72 -6.69 5.12
CA VAL A 105 2.89 -6.03 5.69
C VAL A 105 3.02 -6.42 7.15
N GLN A 106 4.25 -6.72 7.57
CA GLN A 106 4.55 -7.04 8.96
C GLN A 106 5.70 -6.18 9.45
N ASP A 107 5.53 -5.59 10.63
CA ASP A 107 6.62 -4.88 11.28
C ASP A 107 7.63 -5.89 11.82
N ALA A 108 8.92 -5.63 11.63
CA ALA A 108 9.98 -6.55 12.03
C ALA A 108 10.62 -6.13 13.35
N GLY A 109 9.84 -5.50 14.23
CA GLY A 109 10.37 -5.01 15.50
C GLY A 109 11.05 -3.66 15.36
N SER A 110 10.54 -2.80 14.51
CA SER A 110 11.14 -1.50 14.24
C SER A 110 11.05 -0.58 15.46
N LEU A 111 11.97 0.39 15.50
CA LEU A 111 12.00 1.37 16.58
C LEU A 111 10.82 2.34 16.49
N ASN A 112 10.53 2.83 15.29
CA ASN A 112 9.51 3.88 15.11
C ASN A 112 8.16 3.34 14.64
N GLY A 113 8.04 2.04 14.41
CA GLY A 113 6.77 1.42 14.03
C GLY A 113 6.48 1.47 12.55
N THR A 114 5.49 0.69 12.14
CA THR A 114 4.96 0.65 10.79
C THR A 114 3.51 1.08 10.85
N TYR A 115 3.09 1.96 9.94
CA TYR A 115 1.74 2.52 9.95
C TYR A 115 1.05 2.24 8.63
N VAL A 116 -0.21 1.84 8.71
CA VAL A 116 -1.07 1.68 7.54
C VAL A 116 -2.26 2.59 7.73
N ASN A 117 -2.43 3.54 6.82
CA ASN A 117 -3.50 4.56 6.89
C ASN A 117 -3.52 5.25 8.26
N ASN A 118 -2.33 5.65 8.72
CA ASN A 118 -2.11 6.36 9.99
C ASN A 118 -2.34 5.53 11.24
N ALA A 119 -2.55 4.23 11.12
CA ALA A 119 -2.71 3.36 12.29
C ALA A 119 -1.47 2.49 12.46
N SER A 120 -0.89 2.48 13.66
CA SER A 120 0.25 1.63 13.96
C SER A 120 -0.18 0.17 13.93
N VAL A 121 0.55 -0.65 13.18
CA VAL A 121 0.21 -2.06 13.02
C VAL A 121 1.44 -2.92 13.23
N LYS A 122 1.23 -4.13 13.74
CA LYS A 122 2.27 -5.15 13.72
C LYS A 122 2.15 -5.98 12.45
N GLU A 123 0.93 -6.13 11.96
CA GLU A 123 0.64 -6.86 10.74
C GLU A 123 -0.65 -6.33 10.17
N SER A 124 -0.73 -6.21 8.85
CA SER A 124 -1.95 -5.76 8.19
C SER A 124 -1.99 -6.27 6.76
N SER A 125 -3.14 -6.73 6.32
CA SER A 125 -3.36 -6.98 4.91
C SER A 125 -3.43 -5.64 4.18
N LEU A 126 -3.04 -5.64 2.91
CA LEU A 126 -2.96 -4.43 2.11
C LEU A 126 -3.99 -4.45 1.00
N ALA A 127 -4.62 -3.30 0.80
CA ALA A 127 -5.55 -3.09 -0.31
C ALA A 127 -5.05 -1.91 -1.12
N THR A 128 -5.35 -1.93 -2.41
CA THR A 128 -4.93 -0.86 -3.32
C THR A 128 -5.40 0.50 -2.79
N GLY A 129 -4.48 1.44 -2.75
CA GLY A 129 -4.73 2.78 -2.23
C GLY A 129 -4.31 2.97 -0.78
N ASP A 130 -3.92 1.91 -0.09
CA ASP A 130 -3.44 2.06 1.28
C ASP A 130 -2.13 2.85 1.31
N GLU A 131 -1.98 3.66 2.34
CA GLU A 131 -0.73 4.36 2.60
C GLU A 131 0.04 3.63 3.68
N ILE A 132 1.30 3.30 3.38
CA ILE A 132 2.21 2.69 4.35
C ILE A 132 3.24 3.74 4.73
N GLN A 133 3.37 4.00 6.02
CA GLN A 133 4.37 4.93 6.53
C GLN A 133 5.46 4.17 7.27
N ILE A 134 6.70 4.40 6.85
CA ILE A 134 7.88 3.83 7.47
C ILE A 134 8.89 4.96 7.63
N GLY A 135 9.15 5.35 8.89
CA GLY A 135 9.97 6.51 9.14
C GLY A 135 9.36 7.75 8.49
N LYS A 136 10.14 8.48 7.71
CA LYS A 136 9.67 9.66 6.98
C LYS A 136 9.06 9.35 5.64
N PHE A 137 9.01 8.08 5.25
CA PHE A 137 8.53 7.68 3.93
C PHE A 137 7.05 7.35 3.99
N HIS A 138 6.27 8.00 3.14
CA HIS A 138 4.85 7.70 2.96
C HIS A 138 4.69 7.11 1.58
N MET A 139 4.29 5.85 1.52
CA MET A 139 4.21 5.10 0.27
C MET A 139 2.79 4.66 0.02
N LEU A 140 2.37 4.73 -1.25
CA LEU A 140 1.09 4.22 -1.67
C LEU A 140 1.26 2.81 -2.21
N TYR A 141 0.36 1.94 -1.82
CA TYR A 141 0.36 0.54 -2.24
C TYR A 141 -0.67 0.33 -3.34
N PHE A 142 -0.26 -0.37 -4.40
CA PHE A 142 -1.16 -0.74 -5.48
C PHE A 142 -0.91 -2.20 -5.85
N GLY A 143 -1.96 -3.02 -5.73
CA GLY A 143 -1.88 -4.42 -6.13
C GLY A 143 -2.20 -4.59 -7.60
N GLY A 144 -1.57 -5.58 -8.24
CA GLY A 144 -1.85 -5.96 -9.62
C GLY A 144 -3.12 -6.78 -9.72
N LYS A 145 -3.54 -7.04 -10.94
CA LYS A 145 -4.77 -7.78 -11.22
C LYS A 145 -4.51 -9.19 -11.68
#